data_356d90b1a57598a524871127002d8e13
#
_entry.id   356d90b1a57598a524871127002d8e13
#
_cell.length_a   1.000
_cell.length_b   1.000
_cell.length_c   1.000
_cell.angle_alpha   90.00
_cell.angle_beta   90.00
_cell.angle_gamma   90.00
#
_symmetry.space_group_name_H-M   'P 1'
#
loop_
_entity.id
_entity.type
_entity.pdbx_description
1 polymer ?
#
loop_
_entity_poly.entity_id
_entity_poly.type
_entity_poly.pdbx_seq_one_letter_code
_entity_poly.pdbx_strand_id
1 'polypeptide(L)'
;MNNYILLVARILLSFMFILSGFGKLTDPAGTAQMIADAGLPAASALAYLAGIFELVSGLLVLVGFQTRLVGFALAAFCVFTGFMFHAGTVAIPGWPDAALGWINTLNQIMLMKNLTLAGAYLFLATFGPGALSLDARRGTTYAVAA
;
A
#
# COMPACT_ATOMS: atom_id res chain seq x y z
N MET A 1 5.84 -20.70 15.14
CA MET A 1 5.08 -20.11 14.01
C MET A 1 5.69 -20.62 12.71
N ASN A 2 4.88 -20.98 11.73
CA ASN A 2 5.38 -21.58 10.49
C ASN A 2 6.03 -20.50 9.59
N ASN A 3 7.34 -20.55 9.41
CA ASN A 3 8.12 -19.58 8.64
C ASN A 3 7.72 -19.49 7.15
N TYR A 4 7.21 -20.59 6.60
CA TYR A 4 6.69 -20.59 5.21
C TYR A 4 5.38 -19.80 5.09
N ILE A 5 4.50 -19.85 6.10
CA ILE A 5 3.29 -19.04 6.11
C ILE A 5 3.63 -17.54 6.14
N LEU A 6 4.60 -17.15 6.96
CA LEU A 6 5.08 -15.76 7.00
C LEU A 6 5.73 -15.31 5.69
N LEU A 7 6.47 -16.19 5.03
CA LEU A 7 7.01 -15.90 3.69
C LEU A 7 5.89 -15.70 2.67
N VAL A 8 4.90 -16.60 2.62
CA VAL A 8 3.74 -16.47 1.73
C VAL A 8 2.97 -15.18 2.00
N ALA A 9 2.72 -14.86 3.27
CA ALA A 9 2.05 -13.61 3.65
C ALA A 9 2.80 -12.37 3.14
N ARG A 10 4.14 -12.35 3.24
CA ARG A 10 4.96 -11.24 2.71
C ARG A 10 4.90 -11.17 1.19
N ILE A 11 4.94 -12.30 0.48
CA ILE A 11 4.78 -12.33 -0.98
C ILE A 11 3.45 -11.70 -1.37
N LEU A 12 2.35 -12.10 -0.72
CA LEU A 12 1.03 -11.57 -1.01
C LEU A 12 0.90 -10.08 -0.69
N LEU A 13 1.43 -9.64 0.45
CA LEU A 13 1.42 -8.24 0.85
C LEU A 13 2.27 -7.37 -0.08
N SER A 14 3.45 -7.85 -0.47
CA SER A 14 4.36 -7.08 -1.33
C SER A 14 3.89 -6.96 -2.78
N PHE A 15 3.18 -7.97 -3.28
CA PHE A 15 2.78 -8.09 -4.68
C PHE A 15 2.03 -6.86 -5.19
N MET A 16 1.03 -6.38 -4.43
CA MET A 16 0.24 -5.23 -4.83
C MET A 16 1.08 -3.95 -4.94
N PHE A 17 1.96 -3.70 -3.97
CA PHE A 17 2.80 -2.50 -3.97
C PHE A 17 3.88 -2.52 -5.05
N ILE A 18 4.46 -3.69 -5.33
CA ILE A 18 5.41 -3.86 -6.44
C ILE A 18 4.73 -3.55 -7.78
N LEU A 19 3.56 -4.15 -8.04
CA LEU A 19 2.83 -3.90 -9.29
C LEU A 19 2.32 -2.48 -9.40
N SER A 20 1.75 -1.93 -8.32
CA SER A 20 1.25 -0.56 -8.30
C SER A 20 2.37 0.46 -8.49
N GLY A 21 3.50 0.29 -7.78
CA GLY A 21 4.66 1.16 -7.92
C GLY A 21 5.28 1.10 -9.32
N PHE A 22 5.43 -0.11 -9.88
CA PHE A 22 5.90 -0.29 -11.25
C PHE A 22 4.97 0.40 -12.25
N GLY A 23 3.65 0.21 -12.14
CA GLY A 23 2.67 0.84 -13.02
C GLY A 23 2.75 2.37 -12.97
N LYS A 24 2.86 2.96 -11.76
CA LYS A 24 3.01 4.42 -11.60
C LYS A 24 4.30 4.98 -12.21
N LEU A 25 5.37 4.19 -12.24
CA LEU A 25 6.65 4.62 -12.82
C LEU A 25 6.66 4.49 -14.35
N THR A 26 5.95 3.53 -14.91
CA THR A 26 5.85 3.31 -16.36
C THR A 26 4.78 4.16 -17.02
N ASP A 27 3.67 4.43 -16.33
CA ASP A 27 2.60 5.32 -16.78
C ASP A 27 2.10 6.19 -15.61
N PRO A 28 2.79 7.29 -15.31
CA PRO A 28 2.45 8.16 -14.18
C PRO A 28 1.25 9.07 -14.44
N ALA A 29 0.77 9.22 -15.69
CA ALA A 29 -0.20 10.23 -16.08
C ALA A 29 -1.52 10.10 -15.32
N GLY A 30 -2.08 8.89 -15.23
CA GLY A 30 -3.34 8.65 -14.51
C GLY A 30 -3.21 8.93 -13.01
N THR A 31 -2.08 8.58 -12.40
CA THR A 31 -1.81 8.90 -10.98
C THR A 31 -1.64 10.40 -10.77
N ALA A 32 -0.93 11.10 -11.67
CA ALA A 32 -0.75 12.55 -11.59
C ALA A 32 -2.10 13.27 -11.71
N GLN A 33 -2.99 12.82 -12.62
CA GLN A 33 -4.32 13.39 -12.74
C GLN A 33 -5.14 13.22 -11.45
N MET A 34 -5.15 12.02 -10.87
CA MET A 34 -5.85 11.74 -9.60
C MET A 34 -5.34 12.63 -8.46
N ILE A 35 -4.03 12.86 -8.39
CA ILE A 35 -3.39 13.74 -7.39
C ILE A 35 -3.78 15.20 -7.61
N ALA A 36 -3.82 15.66 -8.87
CA ALA A 36 -4.25 17.01 -9.23
C ALA A 36 -5.73 17.24 -8.90
N ASP A 37 -6.60 16.28 -9.20
CA ASP A 37 -8.03 16.32 -8.89
C ASP A 37 -8.30 16.36 -7.37
N ALA A 38 -7.41 15.77 -6.57
CA ALA A 38 -7.43 15.90 -5.11
C ALA A 38 -6.90 17.24 -4.60
N GLY A 39 -6.52 18.17 -5.48
CA GLY A 39 -6.03 19.50 -5.12
C GLY A 39 -4.60 19.54 -4.59
N LEU A 40 -3.82 18.48 -4.74
CA LEU A 40 -2.45 18.44 -4.27
C LEU A 40 -1.50 19.09 -5.28
N PRO A 41 -0.50 19.87 -4.81
CA PRO A 41 0.47 20.52 -5.69
C PRO A 41 1.49 19.53 -6.25
N ALA A 42 2.16 19.92 -7.34
CA ALA A 42 3.25 19.15 -7.97
C ALA A 42 2.86 17.69 -8.30
N ALA A 43 1.66 17.47 -8.82
CA ALA A 43 1.03 16.17 -9.00
C ALA A 43 1.91 15.16 -9.74
N SER A 44 2.62 15.57 -10.80
CA SER A 44 3.55 14.68 -11.53
C SER A 44 4.70 14.21 -10.65
N ALA A 45 5.31 15.11 -9.87
CA ALA A 45 6.39 14.73 -8.97
C ALA A 45 5.90 13.78 -7.87
N LEU A 46 4.72 14.04 -7.30
CA LEU A 46 4.10 13.17 -6.29
C LEU A 46 3.73 11.79 -6.87
N ALA A 47 3.32 11.71 -8.14
CA ALA A 47 3.06 10.43 -8.80
C ALA A 47 4.32 9.55 -8.88
N TYR A 48 5.45 10.13 -9.30
CA TYR A 48 6.73 9.42 -9.31
C TYR A 48 7.22 9.05 -7.91
N LEU A 49 7.12 9.96 -6.93
CA LEU A 49 7.50 9.67 -5.55
C LEU A 49 6.65 8.54 -4.94
N ALA A 50 5.34 8.54 -5.19
CA ALA A 50 4.47 7.45 -4.78
C ALA A 50 4.87 6.12 -5.44
N GLY A 51 5.15 6.14 -6.75
CA GLY A 51 5.61 4.95 -7.48
C GLY A 51 6.92 4.38 -6.93
N ILE A 52 7.92 5.25 -6.68
CA ILE A 52 9.19 4.84 -6.06
C ILE A 52 8.97 4.29 -4.66
N PHE A 53 8.19 5.00 -3.83
CA PHE A 53 7.88 4.56 -2.47
C PHE A 53 7.22 3.18 -2.45
N GLU A 54 6.19 2.97 -3.26
CA GLU A 54 5.47 1.72 -3.34
C GLU A 54 6.37 0.57 -3.83
N LEU A 55 7.11 0.79 -4.92
CA LEU A 55 7.99 -0.24 -5.48
C LEU A 55 9.09 -0.64 -4.49
N VAL A 56 9.80 0.34 -3.92
CA VAL A 56 10.89 0.09 -2.98
C VAL A 56 10.35 -0.57 -1.71
N SER A 57 9.28 -0.04 -1.12
CA SER A 57 8.68 -0.62 0.09
C SER A 57 8.16 -2.04 -0.15
N GLY A 58 7.52 -2.30 -1.29
CA GLY A 58 7.09 -3.64 -1.67
C GLY A 58 8.25 -4.63 -1.78
N LEU A 59 9.36 -4.25 -2.42
CA LEU A 59 10.58 -5.08 -2.51
C LEU A 59 11.21 -5.32 -1.12
N LEU A 60 11.23 -4.32 -0.26
CA LEU A 60 11.75 -4.45 1.10
C LEU A 60 10.90 -5.41 1.95
N VAL A 61 9.57 -5.36 1.83
CA VAL A 61 8.66 -6.33 2.45
C VAL A 61 8.90 -7.73 1.89
N LEU A 62 9.03 -7.88 0.59
CA LEU A 62 9.27 -9.17 -0.06
C LEU A 62 10.49 -9.88 0.50
N VAL A 63 11.63 -9.18 0.61
CA VAL A 63 12.87 -9.75 1.13
C VAL A 63 12.92 -9.75 2.67
N GLY A 64 11.99 -9.06 3.33
CA GLY A 64 11.95 -8.92 4.80
C GLY A 64 13.13 -8.12 5.33
N PHE A 65 13.36 -6.92 4.78
CA PHE A 65 14.42 -6.01 5.19
C PHE A 65 13.84 -4.71 5.76
N GLN A 66 14.36 -4.28 6.92
CA GLN A 66 13.84 -3.11 7.65
C GLN A 66 12.31 -3.19 7.86
N THR A 67 11.81 -4.41 8.08
CA THR A 67 10.37 -4.72 8.01
C THR A 67 9.55 -3.89 8.97
N ARG A 68 10.10 -3.57 10.16
CA ARG A 68 9.41 -2.72 11.15
C ARG A 68 9.17 -1.31 10.62
N LEU A 69 10.22 -0.66 10.11
CA LEU A 69 10.13 0.70 9.58
C LEU A 69 9.20 0.75 8.35
N VAL A 70 9.44 -0.16 7.40
CA VAL A 70 8.67 -0.24 6.16
C VAL A 70 7.20 -0.57 6.43
N GLY A 71 6.92 -1.46 7.38
CA GLY A 71 5.55 -1.80 7.75
C GLY A 71 4.79 -0.60 8.33
N PHE A 72 5.40 0.18 9.23
CA PHE A 72 4.78 1.42 9.73
C PHE A 72 4.60 2.46 8.62
N ALA A 73 5.58 2.62 7.73
CA ALA A 73 5.49 3.56 6.62
C ALA A 73 4.36 3.18 5.63
N LEU A 74 4.25 1.90 5.27
CA LEU A 74 3.17 1.40 4.42
C LEU A 74 1.80 1.47 5.09
N ALA A 75 1.71 1.21 6.39
CA ALA A 75 0.45 1.37 7.13
C ALA A 75 -0.02 2.83 7.09
N ALA A 76 0.87 3.79 7.39
CA ALA A 76 0.57 5.21 7.31
C ALA A 76 0.19 5.64 5.88
N PHE A 77 0.91 5.17 4.88
CA PHE A 77 0.62 5.43 3.47
C PHE A 77 -0.76 4.89 3.05
N CYS A 78 -1.12 3.67 3.47
CA CYS A 78 -2.43 3.11 3.18
C CYS A 78 -3.56 3.92 3.83
N VAL A 79 -3.40 4.32 5.09
CA VAL A 79 -4.40 5.17 5.77
C VAL A 79 -4.53 6.51 5.05
N PHE A 80 -3.40 7.18 4.79
CA PHE A 80 -3.39 8.46 4.10
C PHE A 80 -4.06 8.39 2.73
N THR A 81 -3.62 7.47 1.86
CA THR A 81 -4.16 7.33 0.50
C THR A 81 -5.61 6.83 0.50
N GLY A 82 -5.98 5.96 1.44
CA GLY A 82 -7.34 5.51 1.62
C GLY A 82 -8.30 6.67 1.86
N PHE A 83 -7.99 7.52 2.83
CA PHE A 83 -8.84 8.68 3.14
C PHE A 83 -8.73 9.79 2.09
N MET A 84 -7.55 10.07 1.58
CA MET A 84 -7.35 11.15 0.62
C MET A 84 -8.07 10.92 -0.71
N PHE A 85 -8.04 9.68 -1.21
CA PHE A 85 -8.53 9.39 -2.56
C PHE A 85 -9.84 8.57 -2.60
N HIS A 86 -10.25 7.95 -1.49
CA HIS A 86 -11.34 6.99 -1.48
C HIS A 86 -12.44 7.24 -0.44
N ALA A 87 -12.32 8.24 0.44
CA ALA A 87 -13.33 8.52 1.46
C ALA A 87 -14.54 9.31 0.94
N GLY A 88 -14.42 9.94 -0.23
CA GLY A 88 -15.48 10.73 -0.85
C GLY A 88 -16.36 9.93 -1.80
N THR A 89 -17.44 10.58 -2.27
CA THR A 89 -18.27 10.09 -3.36
C THR A 89 -17.79 10.63 -4.70
N VAL A 90 -17.74 9.77 -5.69
CA VAL A 90 -17.42 10.14 -7.07
C VAL A 90 -18.71 10.61 -7.75
N ALA A 91 -18.70 11.83 -8.30
CA ALA A 91 -19.79 12.38 -9.09
C ALA A 91 -19.24 12.81 -10.45
N ILE A 92 -19.77 12.24 -11.53
CA ILE A 92 -19.36 12.57 -12.89
C ILE A 92 -20.59 13.09 -13.63
N PRO A 93 -20.62 14.38 -14.00
CA PRO A 93 -21.77 14.95 -14.70
C PRO A 93 -22.10 14.20 -15.99
N GLY A 94 -23.37 13.89 -16.19
CA GLY A 94 -23.86 13.19 -17.39
C GLY A 94 -23.69 11.67 -17.40
N TRP A 95 -23.13 11.08 -16.33
CA TRP A 95 -23.04 9.62 -16.21
C TRP A 95 -24.33 9.02 -15.65
N PRO A 96 -24.74 7.81 -16.11
CA PRO A 96 -25.90 7.12 -15.57
C PRO A 96 -25.74 6.78 -14.08
N ASP A 97 -26.81 6.89 -13.30
CA ASP A 97 -26.80 6.60 -11.84
C ASP A 97 -26.31 5.20 -11.52
N ALA A 98 -26.65 4.21 -12.36
CA ALA A 98 -26.18 2.83 -12.17
C ALA A 98 -24.66 2.73 -12.30
N ALA A 99 -24.03 3.44 -13.24
CA ALA A 99 -22.57 3.47 -13.40
C ALA A 99 -21.91 4.19 -12.22
N LEU A 100 -22.47 5.31 -11.76
CA LEU A 100 -22.00 6.03 -10.57
C LEU A 100 -22.11 5.17 -9.31
N GLY A 101 -23.19 4.38 -9.18
CA GLY A 101 -23.35 3.41 -8.08
C GLY A 101 -22.22 2.39 -8.02
N TRP A 102 -21.86 1.81 -9.17
CA TRP A 102 -20.74 0.86 -9.26
C TRP A 102 -19.39 1.53 -8.94
N ILE A 103 -19.11 2.73 -9.48
CA ILE A 103 -17.88 3.46 -9.20
C ILE A 103 -17.76 3.78 -7.70
N ASN A 104 -18.83 4.23 -7.06
CA ASN A 104 -18.83 4.54 -5.64
C ASN A 104 -18.65 3.29 -4.77
N THR A 105 -19.24 2.16 -5.17
CA THR A 105 -19.01 0.87 -4.50
C THR A 105 -17.54 0.46 -4.60
N LEU A 106 -16.93 0.55 -5.78
CA LEU A 106 -15.51 0.25 -5.96
C LEU A 106 -14.63 1.20 -5.15
N ASN A 107 -14.98 2.48 -5.09
CA ASN A 107 -14.24 3.48 -4.31
C ASN A 107 -14.26 3.15 -2.80
N GLN A 108 -15.41 2.75 -2.26
CA GLN A 108 -15.52 2.27 -0.88
C GLN A 108 -14.71 0.99 -0.63
N ILE A 109 -14.71 0.04 -1.58
CA ILE A 109 -13.89 -1.18 -1.49
C ILE A 109 -12.40 -0.80 -1.44
N MET A 110 -11.96 0.21 -2.20
CA MET A 110 -10.58 0.70 -2.16
C MET A 110 -10.22 1.30 -0.79
N LEU A 111 -11.12 2.07 -0.16
CA LEU A 111 -10.92 2.55 1.21
C LEU A 111 -10.77 1.37 2.19
N MET A 112 -11.72 0.44 2.18
CA MET A 112 -11.69 -0.72 3.08
C MET A 112 -10.44 -1.57 2.85
N LYS A 113 -10.04 -1.81 1.59
CA LYS A 113 -8.80 -2.50 1.24
C LYS A 113 -7.58 -1.80 1.86
N ASN A 114 -7.48 -0.49 1.74
CA ASN A 114 -6.36 0.27 2.30
C ASN A 114 -6.31 0.17 3.83
N LEU A 115 -7.45 0.25 4.52
CA LEU A 115 -7.51 0.07 5.98
C LEU A 115 -7.13 -1.35 6.41
N THR A 116 -7.58 -2.36 5.67
CA THR A 116 -7.21 -3.77 5.92
C THR A 116 -5.72 -3.99 5.74
N LEU A 117 -5.12 -3.43 4.67
CA LEU A 117 -3.68 -3.49 4.43
C LEU A 117 -2.89 -2.76 5.52
N ALA A 118 -3.37 -1.59 5.97
CA ALA A 118 -2.73 -0.88 7.07
C ALA A 118 -2.66 -1.77 8.33
N GLY A 119 -3.75 -2.44 8.69
CA GLY A 119 -3.77 -3.41 9.79
C GLY A 119 -2.77 -4.56 9.62
N ALA A 120 -2.69 -5.13 8.41
CA ALA A 120 -1.75 -6.20 8.11
C ALA A 120 -0.28 -5.73 8.20
N TYR A 121 0.02 -4.50 7.74
CA TYR A 121 1.36 -3.93 7.86
C TYR A 121 1.73 -3.55 9.30
N LEU A 122 0.79 -3.08 10.11
CA LEU A 122 1.02 -2.88 11.55
C LEU A 122 1.34 -4.20 12.25
N PHE A 123 0.62 -5.27 11.91
CA PHE A 123 0.92 -6.60 12.41
C PHE A 123 2.32 -7.06 11.99
N LEU A 124 2.66 -6.93 10.70
CA LEU A 124 3.98 -7.27 10.18
C LEU A 124 5.10 -6.46 10.85
N ALA A 125 4.89 -5.16 11.07
CA ALA A 125 5.86 -4.27 11.75
C ALA A 125 6.10 -4.67 13.20
N THR A 126 5.06 -5.17 13.88
CA THR A 126 5.13 -5.56 15.29
C THR A 126 5.78 -6.94 15.48
N PHE A 127 5.31 -7.93 14.74
CA PHE A 127 5.70 -9.34 14.94
C PHE A 127 6.84 -9.79 14.02
N GLY A 128 7.17 -8.99 13.02
CA GLY A 128 8.31 -9.22 12.14
C GLY A 128 8.07 -10.14 10.96
N PRO A 129 9.07 -10.29 10.08
CA PRO A 129 8.97 -10.96 8.80
C PRO A 129 9.18 -12.49 8.86
N GLY A 130 9.52 -13.03 10.02
CA GLY A 130 9.86 -14.44 10.20
C GLY A 130 11.30 -14.79 9.84
N ALA A 131 11.69 -16.05 10.10
CA ALA A 131 13.09 -16.50 9.96
C ALA A 131 13.61 -16.51 8.51
N LEU A 132 12.72 -16.62 7.52
CA LEU A 132 13.08 -16.56 6.09
C LEU A 132 13.13 -15.11 5.57
N SER A 133 13.96 -14.26 6.21
CA SER A 133 14.05 -12.84 5.92
C SER A 133 15.47 -12.32 6.09
N LEU A 134 15.78 -11.16 5.51
CA LEU A 134 17.06 -10.48 5.71
C LEU A 134 17.20 -9.94 7.14
N ASP A 135 16.10 -9.47 7.74
CA ASP A 135 16.11 -8.99 9.13
C ASP A 135 16.52 -10.10 10.09
N ALA A 136 15.99 -11.32 9.92
CA ALA A 136 16.36 -12.48 10.73
C ALA A 136 17.85 -12.84 10.58
N ARG A 137 18.39 -12.77 9.36
CA ARG A 137 19.82 -13.03 9.10
C ARG A 137 20.73 -12.00 9.76
N ARG A 138 20.22 -10.78 9.99
CA ARG A 138 20.95 -9.68 10.66
C ARG A 138 20.76 -9.66 12.16
N GLY A 139 20.04 -10.61 12.71
CA GLY A 139 19.77 -10.70 14.15
C GLY A 139 18.80 -9.65 14.68
N THR A 140 17.97 -9.07 13.81
CA THR A 140 16.95 -8.09 14.22
C THR A 140 15.90 -8.78 15.09
N THR A 141 15.71 -8.29 16.31
CA THR A 141 14.71 -8.82 17.24
C THR A 141 13.38 -8.08 17.09
N TYR A 142 12.28 -8.84 17.04
CA TYR A 142 10.91 -8.33 17.06
C TYR A 142 10.24 -8.74 18.37
N ALA A 143 9.26 -7.95 18.81
CA ALA A 143 8.50 -8.28 20.00
C ALA A 143 7.81 -9.64 19.81
N VAL A 144 8.13 -10.57 20.68
CA VAL A 144 7.33 -11.80 20.80
C VAL A 144 6.13 -11.41 21.65
N ALA A 145 4.91 -11.67 21.14
CA ALA A 145 3.71 -11.50 21.95
C ALA A 145 3.85 -12.41 23.19
N ALA A 146 3.86 -11.82 24.36
CA ALA A 146 3.84 -12.53 25.64
C ALA A 146 2.48 -13.20 25.83
#